data_2366332e89bd070f1a0a149567763de9
#
_entry.id   2366332e89bd070f1a0a149567763de9
#
_cell.length_a   1.000
_cell.length_b   1.000
_cell.length_c   1.000
_cell.angle_alpha   90.00
_cell.angle_beta   90.00
_cell.angle_gamma   90.00
#
_symmetry.space_group_name_H-M   'P 1'
#
loop_
_entity.id
_entity.type
_entity.pdbx_description
1 polymer ?
#
loop_
_entity_poly.entity_id
_entity_poly.type
_entity_poly.pdbx_seq_one_letter_code
_entity_poly.pdbx_strand_id
1 'polypeptide(L)'
;GKATGEDQPTVIVASEEAIETKHDEILDFLDCYYQICEKYADDLDAYGQYMMDIGLDNGVEQTLEIATRCAEKRPLSTLDDEIEWFSGEKGTRYVDTTMENLMDFFVQTGSIEESDKQYLIENNFIDDTFIRELAERHGKTMN
;
A
#
# COMPACT_ATOMS: atom_id res chain seq x y z
N GLY A 1 -12.41 4.61 7.68
CA GLY A 1 -12.70 3.25 7.31
C GLY A 1 -14.02 3.11 6.55
N LYS A 2 -14.49 1.91 6.28
CA LYS A 2 -15.73 1.64 5.50
C LYS A 2 -16.97 2.43 5.95
N ALA A 3 -17.02 2.89 7.20
CA ALA A 3 -18.14 3.70 7.71
C ALA A 3 -18.16 5.15 7.15
N THR A 4 -17.03 5.66 6.70
CA THR A 4 -16.87 6.99 6.12
C THR A 4 -16.73 6.94 4.59
N GLY A 5 -16.65 5.74 4.00
CA GLY A 5 -16.40 5.56 2.56
C GLY A 5 -14.95 5.87 2.15
N GLU A 6 -14.07 6.10 3.12
CA GLU A 6 -12.67 6.40 2.88
C GLU A 6 -11.79 5.21 3.30
N ASP A 7 -11.01 4.73 2.37
CA ASP A 7 -9.97 3.75 2.65
C ASP A 7 -8.76 4.47 3.28
N GLN A 8 -8.15 3.81 4.26
CA GLN A 8 -6.87 4.26 4.82
C GLN A 8 -5.78 3.44 4.16
N PRO A 9 -5.06 4.00 3.19
CA PRO A 9 -4.01 3.27 2.51
C PRO A 9 -2.87 2.97 3.47
N THR A 10 -2.30 1.78 3.35
CA THR A 10 -0.98 1.47 3.90
C THR A 10 0.02 1.76 2.80
N VAL A 11 1.03 2.57 3.09
CA VAL A 11 2.03 2.98 2.10
C VAL A 11 3.41 2.46 2.49
N ILE A 12 4.21 2.13 1.50
CA ILE A 12 5.64 1.88 1.64
C ILE A 12 6.33 3.19 1.29
N VAL A 13 7.22 3.65 2.17
CA VAL A 13 7.98 4.88 1.96
C VAL A 13 9.47 4.56 1.85
N ALA A 14 10.14 5.25 0.96
CA ALA A 14 11.60 5.19 0.81
C ALA A 14 12.18 6.60 0.80
N SER A 15 13.42 6.76 1.27
CA SER A 15 14.12 8.03 1.14
C SER A 15 14.58 8.22 -0.31
N GLU A 16 14.74 9.47 -0.74
CA GLU A 16 15.26 9.84 -2.05
C GLU A 16 16.64 9.18 -2.30
N GLU A 17 17.52 9.22 -1.30
CA GLU A 17 18.83 8.53 -1.36
C GLU A 17 18.68 7.02 -1.59
N ALA A 18 17.71 6.35 -0.96
CA ALA A 18 17.47 4.94 -1.16
C ALA A 18 16.94 4.64 -2.57
N ILE A 19 16.04 5.47 -3.08
CA ILE A 19 15.52 5.37 -4.45
C ILE A 19 16.65 5.50 -5.46
N GLU A 20 17.54 6.48 -5.29
CA GLU A 20 18.65 6.73 -6.21
C GLU A 20 19.76 5.66 -6.15
N THR A 21 20.06 5.15 -4.96
CA THR A 21 21.26 4.29 -4.76
C THR A 21 20.95 2.80 -4.64
N LYS A 22 19.68 2.42 -4.40
CA LYS A 22 19.23 1.04 -4.14
C LYS A 22 17.97 0.68 -4.93
N HIS A 23 17.86 1.21 -6.14
CA HIS A 23 16.68 1.04 -6.98
C HIS A 23 16.35 -0.46 -7.20
N ASP A 24 17.35 -1.24 -7.62
CA ASP A 24 17.16 -2.66 -7.94
C ASP A 24 16.79 -3.46 -6.68
N GLU A 25 17.40 -3.16 -5.53
CA GLU A 25 17.10 -3.83 -4.27
C GLU A 25 15.69 -3.53 -3.77
N ILE A 26 15.22 -2.28 -3.97
CA ILE A 26 13.84 -1.90 -3.65
C ILE A 26 12.87 -2.63 -4.58
N LEU A 27 13.17 -2.69 -5.86
CA LEU A 27 12.36 -3.38 -6.86
C LEU A 27 12.26 -4.89 -6.55
N ASP A 28 13.36 -5.54 -6.19
CA ASP A 28 13.38 -6.95 -5.80
C ASP A 28 12.63 -7.19 -4.47
N PHE A 29 12.75 -6.28 -3.51
CA PHE A 29 11.97 -6.32 -2.28
C PHE A 29 10.47 -6.24 -2.56
N LEU A 30 10.03 -5.29 -3.38
CA LEU A 30 8.62 -5.12 -3.73
C LEU A 30 8.10 -6.32 -4.54
N ASP A 31 8.91 -6.89 -5.43
CA ASP A 31 8.55 -8.11 -6.17
C ASP A 31 8.28 -9.27 -5.19
N CYS A 32 9.20 -9.52 -4.25
CA CYS A 32 8.99 -10.54 -3.21
C CYS A 32 7.76 -10.23 -2.36
N TYR A 33 7.54 -8.95 -1.99
CA TYR A 33 6.39 -8.53 -1.20
C TYR A 33 5.07 -8.85 -1.90
N TYR A 34 4.91 -8.48 -3.18
CA TYR A 34 3.68 -8.76 -3.92
C TYR A 34 3.47 -10.24 -4.20
N GLN A 35 4.52 -11.02 -4.44
CA GLN A 35 4.41 -12.48 -4.54
C GLN A 35 3.88 -13.11 -3.24
N ILE A 36 4.27 -12.58 -2.08
CA ILE A 36 3.74 -13.01 -0.79
C ILE A 36 2.27 -12.58 -0.64
N CYS A 37 1.94 -11.35 -1.02
CA CYS A 37 0.57 -10.86 -0.98
C CYS A 37 -0.34 -11.71 -1.88
N GLU A 38 0.05 -12.01 -3.10
CA GLU A 38 -0.69 -12.88 -4.02
C GLU A 38 -0.90 -14.29 -3.45
N LYS A 39 0.12 -14.87 -2.80
CA LYS A 39 0.03 -16.18 -2.18
C LYS A 39 -1.06 -16.26 -1.10
N TYR A 40 -1.25 -15.21 -0.34
CA TYR A 40 -2.18 -15.18 0.80
C TYR A 40 -3.51 -14.48 0.50
N ALA A 41 -3.61 -13.74 -0.60
CA ALA A 41 -4.83 -12.98 -0.92
C ALA A 41 -6.06 -13.88 -1.09
N ASP A 42 -5.87 -15.06 -1.68
CA ASP A 42 -6.94 -16.04 -1.93
C ASP A 42 -7.06 -17.14 -0.85
N ASP A 43 -6.16 -17.14 0.15
CA ASP A 43 -6.15 -18.12 1.25
C ASP A 43 -6.21 -17.42 2.61
N LEU A 44 -7.42 -17.01 2.97
CA LEU A 44 -7.67 -16.28 4.20
C LEU A 44 -7.34 -17.09 5.47
N ASP A 45 -7.50 -18.41 5.43
CA ASP A 45 -7.17 -19.28 6.55
C ASP A 45 -5.64 -19.34 6.77
N ALA A 46 -4.87 -19.49 5.68
CA ALA A 46 -3.41 -19.44 5.75
C ALA A 46 -2.93 -18.05 6.18
N TYR A 47 -3.56 -16.98 5.72
CA TYR A 47 -3.23 -15.62 6.17
C TYR A 47 -3.56 -15.42 7.65
N GLY A 48 -4.72 -15.90 8.11
CA GLY A 48 -5.11 -15.88 9.52
C GLY A 48 -4.13 -16.66 10.40
N GLN A 49 -3.69 -17.85 9.95
CA GLN A 49 -2.67 -18.63 10.67
C GLN A 49 -1.34 -17.87 10.78
N TYR A 50 -0.88 -17.28 9.68
CA TYR A 50 0.35 -16.46 9.68
C TYR A 50 0.25 -15.27 10.63
N MET A 51 -0.89 -14.57 10.65
CA MET A 51 -1.15 -13.47 11.58
C MET A 51 -1.16 -13.93 13.04
N MET A 52 -1.69 -15.11 13.31
CA MET A 52 -1.70 -15.69 14.65
C MET A 52 -0.27 -16.03 15.12
N ASP A 53 0.53 -16.66 14.25
CA ASP A 53 1.90 -17.07 14.57
C ASP A 53 2.80 -15.85 14.84
N ILE A 54 2.74 -14.83 14.00
CA ILE A 54 3.45 -13.54 14.24
C ILE A 54 2.96 -12.87 15.53
N GLY A 55 1.66 -12.89 15.79
CA GLY A 55 1.12 -12.37 17.04
C GLY A 55 1.75 -13.07 18.24
N LEU A 56 1.80 -14.40 18.23
CA LEU A 56 2.37 -15.20 19.31
C LEU A 56 3.87 -14.91 19.51
N ASP A 57 4.63 -14.80 18.43
CA ASP A 57 6.07 -14.45 18.47
C ASP A 57 6.33 -13.07 19.09
N ASN A 58 5.35 -12.17 18.98
CA ASN A 58 5.37 -10.82 19.56
C ASN A 58 4.63 -10.72 20.91
N GLY A 59 4.28 -11.85 21.53
CA GLY A 59 3.62 -11.90 22.84
C GLY A 59 2.13 -11.52 22.81
N VAL A 60 1.49 -11.57 21.64
CA VAL A 60 0.06 -11.34 21.47
C VAL A 60 -0.62 -12.69 21.27
N GLU A 61 -1.29 -13.19 22.33
CA GLU A 61 -2.09 -14.41 22.23
C GLU A 61 -3.44 -14.09 21.61
N GLN A 62 -3.76 -14.75 20.50
CA GLN A 62 -5.06 -14.67 19.83
C GLN A 62 -5.47 -16.04 19.26
N THR A 63 -6.77 -16.23 19.07
CA THR A 63 -7.25 -17.45 18.42
C THR A 63 -7.19 -17.30 16.90
N LEU A 64 -7.13 -18.41 16.17
CA LEU A 64 -7.21 -18.42 14.71
C LEU A 64 -8.46 -17.66 14.21
N GLU A 65 -9.61 -17.83 14.84
CA GLU A 65 -10.85 -17.12 14.50
C GLU A 65 -10.66 -15.59 14.56
N ILE A 66 -10.02 -15.10 15.61
CA ILE A 66 -9.75 -13.64 15.76
C ILE A 66 -8.76 -13.19 14.69
N ALA A 67 -7.68 -13.93 14.46
CA ALA A 67 -6.67 -13.60 13.47
C ALA A 67 -7.27 -13.58 12.05
N THR A 68 -8.07 -14.58 11.67
CA THR A 68 -8.77 -14.65 10.39
C THR A 68 -9.74 -13.46 10.21
N ARG A 69 -10.51 -13.10 11.24
CA ARG A 69 -11.37 -11.90 11.19
C ARG A 69 -10.58 -10.59 11.05
N CYS A 70 -9.36 -10.52 11.60
CA CYS A 70 -8.48 -9.37 11.37
C CYS A 70 -7.97 -9.34 9.94
N ALA A 71 -7.59 -10.48 9.37
CA ALA A 71 -7.19 -10.64 7.99
C ALA A 71 -8.30 -10.23 7.01
N GLU A 72 -9.54 -10.67 7.22
CA GLU A 72 -10.71 -10.25 6.41
C GLU A 72 -10.91 -8.74 6.36
N LYS A 73 -10.58 -8.04 7.44
CA LYS A 73 -10.74 -6.58 7.54
C LYS A 73 -9.57 -5.79 6.98
N ARG A 74 -8.48 -6.47 6.68
CA ARG A 74 -7.26 -5.90 6.13
C ARG A 74 -6.77 -6.79 5.00
N PRO A 75 -7.51 -6.82 3.87
CA PRO A 75 -7.08 -7.60 2.72
C PRO A 75 -5.69 -7.14 2.27
N LEU A 76 -4.92 -8.07 1.76
CA LEU A 76 -3.62 -7.77 1.15
C LEU A 76 -3.87 -7.19 -0.24
N SER A 77 -3.18 -6.12 -0.57
CA SER A 77 -3.13 -5.61 -1.94
C SER A 77 -2.17 -6.46 -2.76
N THR A 78 -2.65 -6.94 -3.89
CA THR A 78 -1.83 -7.65 -4.88
C THR A 78 -1.18 -6.67 -5.85
N LEU A 79 -0.23 -7.13 -6.67
CA LEU A 79 0.33 -6.29 -7.74
C LEU A 79 -0.75 -5.84 -8.74
N ASP A 80 -1.76 -6.67 -9.00
CA ASP A 80 -2.87 -6.30 -9.89
C ASP A 80 -3.73 -5.17 -9.30
N ASP A 81 -3.99 -5.20 -7.98
CA ASP A 81 -4.69 -4.11 -7.30
C ASP A 81 -3.90 -2.80 -7.39
N GLU A 82 -2.58 -2.85 -7.17
CA GLU A 82 -1.72 -1.66 -7.26
C GLU A 82 -1.68 -1.12 -8.70
N ILE A 83 -1.56 -1.99 -9.71
CA ILE A 83 -1.61 -1.58 -11.11
C ILE A 83 -2.94 -0.87 -11.41
N GLU A 84 -4.08 -1.37 -10.91
CA GLU A 84 -5.37 -0.72 -11.07
C GLU A 84 -5.39 0.66 -10.39
N TRP A 85 -4.89 0.75 -9.16
CA TRP A 85 -4.89 1.99 -8.39
C TRP A 85 -4.00 3.09 -8.98
N PHE A 86 -2.89 2.70 -9.60
CA PHE A 86 -1.96 3.60 -10.25
C PHE A 86 -2.24 3.83 -11.73
N SER A 87 -3.20 3.11 -12.33
CA SER A 87 -3.58 3.28 -13.74
C SER A 87 -4.42 4.54 -13.97
N GLY A 88 -4.31 5.12 -15.17
CA GLY A 88 -5.05 6.29 -15.61
C GLY A 88 -4.22 7.56 -15.70
N GLU A 89 -4.90 8.69 -15.89
CA GLU A 89 -4.25 10.00 -15.99
C GLU A 89 -3.78 10.49 -14.63
N LYS A 90 -2.51 10.85 -14.51
CA LYS A 90 -1.91 11.38 -13.29
C LYS A 90 -2.69 12.59 -12.76
N GLY A 91 -2.95 12.60 -11.46
CA GLY A 91 -3.80 13.58 -10.80
C GLY A 91 -5.28 13.18 -10.72
N THR A 92 -5.69 12.09 -11.39
CA THR A 92 -7.07 11.58 -11.35
C THR A 92 -7.15 10.09 -11.05
N ARG A 93 -6.00 9.42 -10.86
CA ARG A 93 -5.94 8.00 -10.50
C ARG A 93 -6.57 7.78 -9.13
N TYR A 94 -6.95 6.54 -8.83
CA TYR A 94 -7.49 6.20 -7.51
C TYR A 94 -6.52 6.57 -6.37
N VAL A 95 -5.22 6.29 -6.54
CA VAL A 95 -4.19 6.65 -5.57
C VAL A 95 -4.10 8.16 -5.36
N ASP A 96 -4.16 8.96 -6.43
CA ASP A 96 -4.07 10.43 -6.35
C ASP A 96 -5.23 11.01 -5.54
N THR A 97 -6.47 10.59 -5.85
CA THR A 97 -7.69 11.04 -5.16
C THR A 97 -7.72 10.60 -3.69
N THR A 98 -7.30 9.37 -3.43
CA THR A 98 -7.25 8.83 -2.06
C THR A 98 -6.23 9.58 -1.21
N MET A 99 -5.06 9.85 -1.75
CA MET A 99 -4.01 10.60 -1.04
C MET A 99 -4.38 12.07 -0.86
N GLU A 100 -5.04 12.69 -1.83
CA GLU A 100 -5.54 14.06 -1.68
C GLU A 100 -6.58 14.17 -0.55
N ASN A 101 -7.56 13.27 -0.52
CA ASN A 101 -8.57 13.21 0.55
C ASN A 101 -7.93 13.00 1.93
N LEU A 102 -6.90 12.16 2.02
CA LEU A 102 -6.16 11.91 3.25
C LEU A 102 -5.42 13.17 3.72
N MET A 103 -4.76 13.88 2.80
CA MET A 103 -4.10 15.15 3.13
C MET A 103 -5.11 16.22 3.56
N ASP A 104 -6.27 16.32 2.91
CA ASP A 104 -7.34 17.21 3.32
C ASP A 104 -7.82 16.92 4.74
N PHE A 105 -7.96 15.65 5.08
CA PHE A 105 -8.27 15.25 6.46
C PHE A 105 -7.19 15.70 7.45
N PHE A 106 -5.91 15.54 7.11
CA PHE A 106 -4.81 15.97 7.99
C PHE A 106 -4.74 17.50 8.14
N VAL A 107 -5.02 18.25 7.09
CA VAL A 107 -5.14 19.71 7.17
C VAL A 107 -6.32 20.10 8.08
N GLN A 108 -7.49 19.49 7.89
CA GLN A 108 -8.69 19.77 8.71
C GLN A 108 -8.47 19.45 10.19
N THR A 109 -7.70 18.43 10.51
CA THR A 109 -7.37 18.06 11.89
C THR A 109 -6.20 18.85 12.48
N GLY A 110 -5.53 19.68 11.67
CA GLY A 110 -4.36 20.46 12.09
C GLY A 110 -3.09 19.60 12.27
N SER A 111 -3.06 18.41 11.66
CA SER A 111 -1.88 17.52 11.70
C SER A 111 -0.78 17.96 10.73
N ILE A 112 -1.16 18.61 9.64
CA ILE A 112 -0.27 19.29 8.70
C ILE A 112 -0.86 20.66 8.33
N GLU A 113 -0.04 21.55 7.77
CA GLU A 113 -0.50 22.83 7.24
C GLU A 113 -0.86 22.71 5.76
N GLU A 114 -1.70 23.63 5.24
CA GLU A 114 -2.04 23.69 3.82
C GLU A 114 -0.80 23.83 2.93
N SER A 115 0.22 24.56 3.40
CA SER A 115 1.51 24.68 2.73
C SER A 115 2.25 23.36 2.59
N ASP A 116 2.14 22.46 3.57
CA ASP A 116 2.77 21.14 3.51
C ASP A 116 2.08 20.26 2.46
N LYS A 117 0.73 20.30 2.42
CA LYS A 117 -0.05 19.63 1.37
C LYS A 117 0.37 20.09 -0.02
N GLN A 118 0.43 21.41 -0.23
CA GLN A 118 0.83 21.98 -1.53
C GLN A 118 2.26 21.58 -1.92
N TYR A 119 3.20 21.63 -0.97
CA TYR A 119 4.56 21.17 -1.19
C TYR A 119 4.64 19.73 -1.64
N LEU A 120 3.91 18.81 -1.01
CA LEU A 120 3.88 17.40 -1.37
C LEU A 120 3.33 17.18 -2.79
N ILE A 121 2.25 17.86 -3.15
CA ILE A 121 1.64 17.79 -4.49
C ILE A 121 2.62 18.30 -5.56
N GLU A 122 3.22 19.47 -5.34
CA GLU A 122 4.17 20.10 -6.28
C GLU A 122 5.44 19.27 -6.47
N ASN A 123 5.87 18.53 -5.45
CA ASN A 123 7.07 17.68 -5.50
C ASN A 123 6.73 16.21 -5.85
N ASN A 124 5.52 15.95 -6.30
CA ASN A 124 5.15 14.64 -6.85
C ASN A 124 5.50 13.48 -5.91
N PHE A 125 5.01 13.55 -4.68
CA PHE A 125 5.33 12.58 -3.62
C PHE A 125 4.80 11.15 -3.87
N ILE A 126 3.93 10.96 -4.88
CA ILE A 126 3.44 9.65 -5.31
C ILE A 126 4.31 9.17 -6.46
N ASP A 127 5.20 8.24 -6.18
CA ASP A 127 6.09 7.62 -7.16
C ASP A 127 5.46 6.31 -7.68
N ASP A 128 5.20 6.22 -8.97
CA ASP A 128 4.65 5.04 -9.65
C ASP A 128 5.72 4.26 -10.44
N THR A 129 6.98 4.67 -10.36
CA THR A 129 8.08 4.06 -11.13
C THR A 129 8.21 2.57 -10.84
N PHE A 130 8.26 2.21 -9.56
CA PHE A 130 8.43 0.81 -9.15
C PHE A 130 7.25 -0.08 -9.56
N ILE A 131 6.02 0.43 -9.48
CA ILE A 131 4.83 -0.33 -9.90
C ILE A 131 4.84 -0.54 -11.42
N ARG A 132 5.26 0.46 -12.20
CA ARG A 132 5.41 0.33 -13.66
C ARG A 132 6.45 -0.71 -14.03
N GLU A 133 7.63 -0.66 -13.41
CA GLU A 133 8.70 -1.61 -13.66
C GLU A 133 8.32 -3.04 -13.26
N LEU A 134 7.61 -3.21 -12.13
CA LEU A 134 7.07 -4.51 -11.73
C LEU A 134 6.01 -5.01 -12.71
N ALA A 135 5.11 -4.15 -13.16
CA ALA A 135 4.12 -4.51 -14.17
C ALA A 135 4.82 -5.02 -15.45
N GLU A 136 5.82 -4.30 -15.95
CA GLU A 136 6.61 -4.72 -17.10
C GLU A 136 7.35 -6.05 -16.85
N ARG A 137 7.99 -6.22 -15.68
CA ARG A 137 8.70 -7.46 -15.28
C ARG A 137 7.77 -8.67 -15.30
N HIS A 138 6.51 -8.50 -14.94
CA HIS A 138 5.48 -9.54 -14.92
C HIS A 138 4.63 -9.60 -16.19
N GLY A 139 4.98 -8.85 -17.26
CA GLY A 139 4.24 -8.83 -18.53
C GLY A 139 2.82 -8.27 -18.40
N LYS A 140 2.58 -7.46 -17.40
CA LYS A 140 1.31 -6.74 -17.15
C LYS A 140 1.36 -5.36 -17.79
N THR A 141 0.20 -4.79 -18.09
CA THR A 141 0.09 -3.44 -18.69
C THR A 141 -0.53 -2.48 -17.69
N MET A 142 0.11 -1.35 -17.50
CA MET A 142 -0.41 -0.23 -16.72
C MET A 142 -0.78 0.90 -17.68
N ASN A 143 -2.05 1.25 -17.75
CA ASN A 143 -2.62 2.23 -18.68
C ASN A 143 -2.64 3.65 -18.08
#